data_9a7485313ad8e8d809d48c1db684713b
#
_entry.id   9a7485313ad8e8d809d48c1db684713b
#
_cell.length_a   1.000
_cell.length_b   1.000
_cell.length_c   1.000
_cell.angle_alpha   90.00
_cell.angle_beta   90.00
_cell.angle_gamma   90.00
#
_symmetry.space_group_name_H-M   'P 1'
#
loop_
_entity.id
_entity.type
_entity.pdbx_description
1 polymer ?
#
loop_
_entity_poly.entity_id
_entity_poly.type
_entity_poly.pdbx_seq_one_letter_code
_entity_poly.pdbx_strand_id
1 'polypeptide(L)'
;MTEDVNPKAIMDFLKPRMGARFKTWVEICTHCAMCADTCHFYLASGKDPKMIPAYKVRFLKDLLKKKGRVDKEYLQQIYNTIYYECNMCRRCTLYCPFGIDIAFLISTMRGLLTSLGIAPEGLKKAVENYKLSGNQMAVSKEDWVETIQWCEEEASAEVVGLKIPIDKKGAKIMYTVNAREPKFYPQDIMEVAKIFAVAGEDWTVPSEKGWDDTNLAMFINDAATARMIVENTFKRAEELEVKQVAITE
;
A
#
# COMPACT_ATOMS: atom_id res chain seq x y z
N MET A 1 -22.21 -19.24 -18.53
CA MET A 1 -21.27 -18.88 -19.62
C MET A 1 -19.94 -18.57 -18.99
N THR A 2 -18.94 -19.42 -19.17
CA THR A 2 -17.57 -19.24 -18.68
C THR A 2 -16.90 -18.25 -19.62
N GLU A 3 -16.88 -16.95 -19.26
CA GLU A 3 -15.99 -16.02 -19.96
C GLU A 3 -14.56 -16.52 -19.80
N ASP A 4 -13.97 -16.92 -20.91
CA ASP A 4 -12.59 -17.41 -20.94
C ASP A 4 -11.63 -16.30 -20.50
N VAL A 5 -10.71 -16.65 -19.62
CA VAL A 5 -9.62 -15.78 -19.25
C VAL A 5 -8.79 -15.46 -20.49
N ASN A 6 -8.58 -14.18 -20.79
CA ASN A 6 -7.81 -13.78 -21.97
C ASN A 6 -6.28 -14.00 -21.76
N PRO A 7 -5.69 -15.04 -22.36
CA PRO A 7 -4.27 -15.34 -22.17
C PRO A 7 -3.36 -14.23 -22.67
N LYS A 8 -3.80 -13.47 -23.69
CA LYS A 8 -3.06 -12.33 -24.24
C LYS A 8 -2.94 -11.23 -23.21
N ALA A 9 -4.01 -10.87 -22.50
CA ALA A 9 -3.99 -9.84 -21.45
C ALA A 9 -2.98 -10.20 -20.34
N ILE A 10 -2.93 -11.48 -19.93
CA ILE A 10 -1.95 -11.97 -18.95
C ILE A 10 -0.53 -11.77 -19.45
N MET A 11 -0.27 -12.16 -20.69
CA MET A 11 1.08 -12.07 -21.24
C MET A 11 1.51 -10.64 -21.57
N ASP A 12 0.59 -9.79 -22.01
CA ASP A 12 0.85 -8.37 -22.27
C ASP A 12 1.20 -7.62 -20.96
N PHE A 13 0.61 -8.03 -19.82
CA PHE A 13 1.01 -7.52 -18.51
C PHE A 13 2.39 -8.03 -18.08
N LEU A 14 2.68 -9.31 -18.26
CA LEU A 14 3.92 -9.93 -17.75
C LEU A 14 5.15 -9.61 -18.61
N LYS A 15 5.04 -9.64 -19.93
CA LYS A 15 6.19 -9.48 -20.85
C LYS A 15 7.05 -8.24 -20.60
N PRO A 16 6.49 -7.03 -20.43
CA PRO A 16 7.30 -5.83 -20.20
C PRO A 16 8.06 -5.87 -18.87
N ARG A 17 7.58 -6.68 -17.91
CA ARG A 17 8.16 -6.81 -16.57
C ARG A 17 9.25 -7.88 -16.48
N MET A 18 9.38 -8.71 -17.51
CA MET A 18 10.31 -9.84 -17.56
C MET A 18 11.75 -9.42 -17.95
N GLY A 19 12.34 -8.48 -17.20
CA GLY A 19 13.78 -8.18 -17.31
C GLY A 19 14.66 -9.36 -16.85
N ALA A 20 15.97 -9.28 -17.04
CA ALA A 20 16.91 -10.34 -16.71
C ALA A 20 16.78 -10.79 -15.23
N ARG A 21 16.76 -9.83 -14.29
CA ARG A 21 16.62 -10.11 -12.86
C ARG A 21 15.33 -10.89 -12.54
N PHE A 22 14.21 -10.49 -13.10
CA PHE A 22 12.92 -11.17 -12.90
C PHE A 22 12.98 -12.63 -13.36
N LYS A 23 13.51 -12.87 -14.56
CA LYS A 23 13.68 -14.23 -15.11
C LYS A 23 14.57 -15.08 -14.21
N THR A 24 15.70 -14.52 -13.77
CA THR A 24 16.60 -15.19 -12.84
C THR A 24 15.88 -15.57 -11.55
N TRP A 25 15.14 -14.66 -10.93
CA TRP A 25 14.42 -14.94 -9.69
C TRP A 25 13.36 -16.03 -9.83
N VAL A 26 12.68 -16.12 -10.96
CA VAL A 26 11.69 -17.18 -11.22
C VAL A 26 12.35 -18.55 -11.38
N GLU A 27 13.58 -18.61 -11.89
CA GLU A 27 14.28 -19.88 -12.23
C GLU A 27 15.26 -20.37 -11.16
N ILE A 28 15.91 -19.46 -10.41
CA ILE A 28 17.06 -19.81 -9.54
C ILE A 28 16.66 -20.48 -8.21
N CYS A 29 15.36 -20.53 -7.88
CA CYS A 29 14.91 -21.10 -6.61
C CYS A 29 15.26 -22.59 -6.50
N THR A 30 16.14 -22.93 -5.56
CA THR A 30 16.59 -24.30 -5.28
C THR A 30 15.71 -25.05 -4.29
N HIS A 31 14.60 -24.46 -3.85
CA HIS A 31 13.66 -25.02 -2.87
C HIS A 31 14.30 -25.38 -1.51
N CYS A 32 15.31 -24.61 -1.08
CA CYS A 32 16.00 -24.83 0.22
C CYS A 32 15.11 -24.57 1.46
N ALA A 33 13.90 -24.04 1.26
CA ALA A 33 12.89 -23.77 2.27
C ALA A 33 13.26 -22.75 3.37
N MET A 34 14.41 -22.07 3.35
CA MET A 34 14.76 -21.05 4.34
C MET A 34 13.71 -19.92 4.46
N CYS A 35 13.03 -19.61 3.37
CA CYS A 35 11.91 -18.67 3.39
C CYS A 35 10.69 -19.17 4.17
N ALA A 36 10.54 -20.48 4.38
CA ALA A 36 9.45 -21.08 5.14
C ALA A 36 9.58 -20.77 6.63
N ASP A 37 10.77 -20.95 7.20
CA ASP A 37 11.01 -20.78 8.64
C ASP A 37 10.82 -19.32 9.12
N THR A 38 10.82 -18.37 8.19
CA THR A 38 10.59 -16.96 8.48
C THR A 38 9.15 -16.50 8.19
N CYS A 39 8.35 -17.34 7.54
CA CYS A 39 7.00 -17.00 7.13
C CYS A 39 5.98 -17.32 8.23
N HIS A 40 5.36 -16.28 8.82
CA HIS A 40 4.36 -16.47 9.85
C HIS A 40 3.11 -17.21 9.37
N PHE A 41 2.70 -17.08 8.10
CA PHE A 41 1.62 -17.88 7.54
C PHE A 41 1.96 -19.38 7.51
N TYR A 42 3.20 -19.73 7.13
CA TYR A 42 3.65 -21.10 7.15
C TYR A 42 3.68 -21.67 8.58
N LEU A 43 4.24 -20.91 9.53
CA LEU A 43 4.33 -21.33 10.93
C LEU A 43 2.94 -21.46 11.57
N ALA A 44 2.05 -20.52 11.33
CA ALA A 44 0.69 -20.51 11.89
C ALA A 44 -0.22 -21.61 11.30
N SER A 45 0.04 -22.04 10.07
CA SER A 45 -0.75 -23.09 9.41
C SER A 45 -0.38 -24.54 9.81
N GLY A 46 0.45 -24.72 10.85
CA GLY A 46 0.98 -26.04 11.17
C GLY A 46 2.00 -26.55 10.15
N LYS A 47 2.70 -25.62 9.50
CA LYS A 47 3.73 -25.90 8.47
C LYS A 47 3.16 -26.52 7.18
N ASP A 48 1.98 -26.08 6.75
CA ASP A 48 1.43 -26.49 5.45
C ASP A 48 2.39 -26.11 4.31
N PRO A 49 2.85 -27.06 3.50
CA PRO A 49 3.77 -26.79 2.39
C PRO A 49 3.25 -25.76 1.38
N LYS A 50 1.92 -25.62 1.25
CA LYS A 50 1.30 -24.62 0.35
C LYS A 50 1.54 -23.18 0.82
N MET A 51 1.80 -22.99 2.10
CA MET A 51 2.08 -21.67 2.70
C MET A 51 3.54 -21.23 2.53
N ILE A 52 4.43 -22.10 2.04
CA ILE A 52 5.84 -21.76 1.78
C ILE A 52 5.92 -20.64 0.74
N PRO A 53 6.64 -19.51 1.00
CA PRO A 53 6.74 -18.42 0.05
C PRO A 53 7.21 -18.83 -1.35
N ALA A 54 8.20 -19.71 -1.44
CA ALA A 54 8.68 -20.27 -2.71
C ALA A 54 7.58 -21.05 -3.47
N TYR A 55 6.70 -21.75 -2.74
CA TYR A 55 5.56 -22.45 -3.32
C TYR A 55 4.54 -21.47 -3.92
N LYS A 56 4.27 -20.34 -3.24
CA LYS A 56 3.34 -19.31 -3.73
C LYS A 56 3.82 -18.68 -5.04
N VAL A 57 5.12 -18.52 -5.22
CA VAL A 57 5.71 -17.95 -6.45
C VAL A 57 5.61 -18.90 -7.64
N ARG A 58 5.41 -20.19 -7.45
CA ARG A 58 5.25 -21.15 -8.56
C ARG A 58 4.14 -20.79 -9.55
N PHE A 59 3.07 -20.14 -9.08
CA PHE A 59 1.99 -19.69 -9.94
C PHE A 59 2.49 -18.80 -11.08
N LEU A 60 3.45 -17.93 -10.77
CA LEU A 60 4.06 -17.06 -11.79
C LEU A 60 4.83 -17.88 -12.82
N LYS A 61 5.60 -18.87 -12.38
CA LYS A 61 6.32 -19.79 -13.28
C LYS A 61 5.35 -20.57 -14.18
N ASP A 62 4.24 -21.04 -13.61
CA ASP A 62 3.21 -21.77 -14.34
C ASP A 62 2.50 -20.86 -15.37
N LEU A 63 2.16 -19.62 -15.01
CA LEU A 63 1.58 -18.64 -15.93
C LEU A 63 2.48 -18.39 -17.14
N LEU A 64 3.80 -18.26 -16.91
CA LEU A 64 4.77 -18.07 -17.97
C LEU A 64 4.88 -19.32 -18.86
N LYS A 65 4.99 -20.50 -18.26
CA LYS A 65 5.12 -21.79 -18.97
C LYS A 65 3.86 -22.07 -19.81
N LYS A 66 2.69 -21.81 -19.27
CA LYS A 66 1.39 -21.99 -19.96
C LYS A 66 1.06 -20.83 -20.91
N LYS A 67 1.92 -19.82 -21.01
CA LYS A 67 1.69 -18.61 -21.85
C LYS A 67 0.33 -17.94 -21.54
N GLY A 68 -0.02 -17.85 -20.27
CA GLY A 68 -1.27 -17.26 -19.78
C GLY A 68 -2.53 -18.12 -19.99
N ARG A 69 -2.43 -19.34 -20.50
CA ARG A 69 -3.57 -20.24 -20.70
C ARG A 69 -3.96 -20.92 -19.38
N VAL A 70 -4.84 -20.27 -18.64
CA VAL A 70 -5.36 -20.72 -17.34
C VAL A 70 -6.86 -20.43 -17.28
N ASP A 71 -7.58 -21.20 -16.45
CA ASP A 71 -8.99 -20.99 -16.18
C ASP A 71 -9.21 -20.00 -15.00
N LYS A 72 -10.48 -19.67 -14.75
CA LYS A 72 -10.89 -18.80 -13.65
C LYS A 72 -10.56 -19.41 -12.29
N GLU A 73 -10.66 -20.72 -12.13
CA GLU A 73 -10.37 -21.42 -10.88
C GLU A 73 -8.89 -21.25 -10.51
N TYR A 74 -8.01 -21.35 -11.50
CA TYR A 74 -6.60 -21.13 -11.29
C TYR A 74 -6.28 -19.68 -10.88
N LEU A 75 -6.94 -18.69 -11.50
CA LEU A 75 -6.81 -17.29 -11.08
C LEU A 75 -7.36 -17.07 -9.66
N GLN A 76 -8.45 -17.75 -9.29
CA GLN A 76 -8.99 -17.69 -7.94
C GLN A 76 -8.04 -18.32 -6.91
N GLN A 77 -7.33 -19.40 -7.26
CA GLN A 77 -6.26 -19.95 -6.41
C GLN A 77 -5.12 -18.96 -6.22
N ILE A 78 -4.68 -18.30 -7.30
CA ILE A 78 -3.67 -17.22 -7.21
C ILE A 78 -4.19 -16.12 -6.28
N TYR A 79 -5.41 -15.63 -6.49
CA TYR A 79 -6.04 -14.57 -5.70
C TYR A 79 -6.03 -14.91 -4.19
N ASN A 80 -6.52 -16.10 -3.82
CA ASN A 80 -6.55 -16.54 -2.44
C ASN A 80 -5.14 -16.54 -1.83
N THR A 81 -4.18 -17.13 -2.55
CA THR A 81 -2.82 -17.28 -2.08
C THR A 81 -2.10 -15.93 -1.90
N ILE A 82 -2.25 -14.98 -2.83
CA ILE A 82 -1.50 -13.72 -2.76
C ILE A 82 -2.15 -12.66 -1.89
N TYR A 83 -3.47 -12.74 -1.66
CA TYR A 83 -4.17 -11.75 -0.83
C TYR A 83 -4.45 -12.24 0.60
N TYR A 84 -4.81 -13.52 0.80
CA TYR A 84 -5.17 -14.03 2.12
C TYR A 84 -4.05 -14.80 2.81
N GLU A 85 -3.07 -15.31 2.07
CA GLU A 85 -1.97 -16.08 2.62
C GLU A 85 -0.63 -15.33 2.57
N CYS A 86 -0.63 -14.03 2.22
CA CYS A 86 0.57 -13.21 2.13
C CYS A 86 0.25 -11.73 2.34
N ASN A 87 0.89 -11.10 3.33
CA ASN A 87 0.80 -9.65 3.56
C ASN A 87 2.01 -8.86 3.03
N MET A 88 2.86 -9.49 2.22
CA MET A 88 4.05 -8.88 1.61
C MET A 88 5.07 -8.29 2.62
N CYS A 89 5.19 -8.84 3.81
CA CYS A 89 6.09 -8.36 4.87
C CYS A 89 7.60 -8.45 4.56
N ARG A 90 7.99 -9.02 3.42
CA ARG A 90 9.36 -9.16 2.89
C ARG A 90 10.32 -10.05 3.70
N ARG A 91 9.90 -10.69 4.79
CA ARG A 91 10.77 -11.60 5.56
C ARG A 91 11.41 -12.67 4.66
N CYS A 92 10.61 -13.32 3.80
CA CYS A 92 11.10 -14.32 2.85
C CYS A 92 12.14 -13.77 1.85
N THR A 93 12.06 -12.50 1.48
CA THR A 93 13.04 -11.82 0.64
C THR A 93 14.35 -11.61 1.39
N LEU A 94 14.30 -11.14 2.64
CA LEU A 94 15.49 -10.86 3.47
C LEU A 94 16.29 -12.13 3.78
N TYR A 95 15.62 -13.26 4.00
CA TYR A 95 16.26 -14.52 4.35
C TYR A 95 16.56 -15.44 3.15
N CYS A 96 16.30 -14.98 1.93
CA CYS A 96 16.63 -15.77 0.74
C CYS A 96 18.13 -15.72 0.46
N PRO A 97 18.88 -16.85 0.53
CA PRO A 97 20.32 -16.86 0.29
C PRO A 97 20.68 -16.58 -1.17
N PHE A 98 19.72 -16.67 -2.09
CA PHE A 98 19.89 -16.37 -3.51
C PHE A 98 19.45 -14.95 -3.90
N GLY A 99 19.06 -14.12 -2.92
CA GLY A 99 18.63 -12.75 -3.17
C GLY A 99 17.34 -12.62 -3.99
N ILE A 100 16.46 -13.62 -3.97
CA ILE A 100 15.18 -13.59 -4.68
C ILE A 100 14.24 -12.62 -3.96
N ASP A 101 13.78 -11.58 -4.64
CA ASP A 101 12.71 -10.73 -4.10
C ASP A 101 11.34 -11.40 -4.29
N ILE A 102 11.02 -12.30 -3.37
CA ILE A 102 9.76 -13.05 -3.36
C ILE A 102 8.57 -12.11 -3.22
N ALA A 103 8.69 -11.07 -2.38
CA ALA A 103 7.62 -10.09 -2.21
C ALA A 103 7.32 -9.32 -3.50
N PHE A 104 8.35 -8.96 -4.28
CA PHE A 104 8.17 -8.35 -5.59
C PHE A 104 7.45 -9.27 -6.58
N LEU A 105 7.77 -10.57 -6.58
CA LEU A 105 7.08 -11.55 -7.43
C LEU A 105 5.61 -11.70 -7.04
N ILE A 106 5.29 -11.72 -5.73
CA ILE A 106 3.90 -11.70 -5.24
C ILE A 106 3.19 -10.41 -5.65
N SER A 107 3.83 -9.24 -5.47
CA SER A 107 3.29 -7.96 -5.90
C SER A 107 3.00 -7.93 -7.40
N THR A 108 3.87 -8.52 -8.21
CA THR A 108 3.65 -8.63 -9.66
C THR A 108 2.38 -9.44 -9.98
N MET A 109 2.11 -10.52 -9.24
CA MET A 109 0.87 -11.28 -9.41
C MET A 109 -0.36 -10.49 -8.95
N ARG A 110 -0.26 -9.69 -7.88
CA ARG A 110 -1.34 -8.77 -7.48
C ARG A 110 -1.65 -7.77 -8.59
N GLY A 111 -0.62 -7.13 -9.16
CA GLY A 111 -0.79 -6.20 -10.27
C GLY A 111 -1.39 -6.85 -11.52
N LEU A 112 -1.02 -8.11 -11.82
CA LEU A 112 -1.65 -8.88 -12.88
C LEU A 112 -3.15 -9.04 -12.63
N LEU A 113 -3.53 -9.52 -11.44
CA LEU A 113 -4.95 -9.70 -11.11
C LEU A 113 -5.70 -8.37 -11.13
N THR A 114 -5.11 -7.30 -10.59
CA THR A 114 -5.69 -5.95 -10.64
C THR A 114 -5.92 -5.49 -12.08
N SER A 115 -5.00 -5.76 -13.01
CA SER A 115 -5.16 -5.43 -14.42
C SER A 115 -6.30 -6.22 -15.12
N LEU A 116 -6.69 -7.34 -14.53
CA LEU A 116 -7.85 -8.15 -14.95
C LEU A 116 -9.14 -7.81 -14.16
N GLY A 117 -9.13 -6.74 -13.37
CA GLY A 117 -10.26 -6.35 -12.52
C GLY A 117 -10.45 -7.20 -11.26
N ILE A 118 -9.49 -8.09 -10.95
CA ILE A 118 -9.56 -9.04 -9.83
C ILE A 118 -8.73 -8.50 -8.66
N ALA A 119 -9.37 -7.87 -7.68
CA ALA A 119 -8.74 -7.43 -6.43
C ALA A 119 -9.79 -7.46 -5.31
N PRO A 120 -9.38 -7.47 -4.02
CA PRO A 120 -10.31 -7.37 -2.89
C PRO A 120 -11.16 -6.11 -2.98
N GLU A 121 -12.49 -6.26 -2.83
CA GLU A 121 -13.44 -5.16 -3.01
C GLU A 121 -13.13 -3.95 -2.12
N GLY A 122 -12.77 -4.19 -0.85
CA GLY A 122 -12.41 -3.10 0.05
C GLY A 122 -11.21 -2.28 -0.43
N LEU A 123 -10.19 -2.93 -1.01
CA LEU A 123 -9.02 -2.25 -1.57
C LEU A 123 -9.38 -1.50 -2.86
N LYS A 124 -10.20 -2.11 -3.74
CA LYS A 124 -10.69 -1.42 -4.95
C LYS A 124 -11.46 -0.16 -4.60
N LYS A 125 -12.41 -0.27 -3.65
CA LYS A 125 -13.21 0.88 -3.21
C LYS A 125 -12.34 1.99 -2.62
N ALA A 126 -11.37 1.66 -1.78
CA ALA A 126 -10.45 2.65 -1.22
C ALA A 126 -9.63 3.37 -2.30
N VAL A 127 -9.13 2.62 -3.29
CA VAL A 127 -8.40 3.18 -4.45
C VAL A 127 -9.31 4.05 -5.32
N GLU A 128 -10.55 3.66 -5.55
CA GLU A 128 -11.55 4.46 -6.28
C GLU A 128 -11.89 5.74 -5.52
N ASN A 129 -12.12 5.66 -4.21
CA ASN A 129 -12.34 6.83 -3.36
C ASN A 129 -11.18 7.82 -3.51
N TYR A 130 -9.93 7.34 -3.44
CA TYR A 130 -8.77 8.22 -3.59
C TYR A 130 -8.76 8.92 -4.96
N LYS A 131 -9.07 8.21 -6.04
CA LYS A 131 -9.17 8.81 -7.40
C LYS A 131 -10.21 9.94 -7.46
N LEU A 132 -11.31 9.79 -6.74
CA LEU A 132 -12.41 10.76 -6.77
C LEU A 132 -12.19 11.93 -5.81
N SER A 133 -11.82 11.66 -4.56
CA SER A 133 -11.79 12.65 -3.47
C SER A 133 -10.39 13.08 -3.04
N GLY A 134 -9.34 12.32 -3.42
CA GLY A 134 -7.98 12.56 -2.96
C GLY A 134 -7.66 11.95 -1.58
N ASN A 135 -8.55 11.10 -1.06
CA ASN A 135 -8.32 10.29 0.13
C ASN A 135 -9.11 8.98 0.07
N GLN A 136 -8.62 7.93 0.74
CA GLN A 136 -9.19 6.59 0.67
C GLN A 136 -10.57 6.44 1.33
N MET A 137 -10.93 7.35 2.23
CA MET A 137 -12.17 7.28 3.01
C MET A 137 -13.28 8.18 2.46
N ALA A 138 -13.01 8.89 1.36
CA ALA A 138 -13.91 9.88 0.75
C ALA A 138 -14.39 10.95 1.76
N VAL A 139 -13.48 11.39 2.64
CA VAL A 139 -13.72 12.51 3.56
C VAL A 139 -13.76 13.79 2.74
N SER A 140 -14.79 14.64 2.96
CA SER A 140 -14.87 15.95 2.32
C SER A 140 -13.82 16.89 2.89
N LYS A 141 -13.50 17.97 2.14
CA LYS A 141 -12.58 18.99 2.65
C LYS A 141 -13.15 19.66 3.89
N GLU A 142 -14.42 19.91 3.88
CA GLU A 142 -15.16 20.56 4.97
C GLU A 142 -15.07 19.71 6.23
N ASP A 143 -15.41 18.42 6.15
CA ASP A 143 -15.31 17.48 7.28
C ASP A 143 -13.87 17.34 7.80
N TRP A 144 -12.89 17.34 6.90
CA TRP A 144 -11.48 17.27 7.27
C TRP A 144 -11.05 18.50 8.07
N VAL A 145 -11.36 19.70 7.59
CA VAL A 145 -11.00 20.96 8.25
C VAL A 145 -11.72 21.09 9.58
N GLU A 146 -13.00 20.74 9.64
CA GLU A 146 -13.79 20.74 10.89
C GLU A 146 -13.19 19.77 11.93
N THR A 147 -12.79 18.56 11.49
CA THR A 147 -12.11 17.60 12.37
C THR A 147 -10.81 18.16 12.94
N ILE A 148 -9.99 18.82 12.13
CA ILE A 148 -8.72 19.43 12.60
C ILE A 148 -9.00 20.56 13.60
N GLN A 149 -10.00 21.39 13.36
CA GLN A 149 -10.39 22.46 14.28
C GLN A 149 -10.88 21.90 15.62
N TRP A 150 -11.69 20.86 15.57
CA TRP A 150 -12.14 20.17 16.77
C TRP A 150 -10.96 19.52 17.54
N CYS A 151 -10.03 18.87 16.84
CA CYS A 151 -8.80 18.35 17.46
C CYS A 151 -7.97 19.45 18.14
N GLU A 152 -7.90 20.64 17.53
CA GLU A 152 -7.23 21.80 18.12
C GLU A 152 -7.91 22.23 19.43
N GLU A 153 -9.24 22.36 19.42
CA GLU A 153 -10.02 22.76 20.59
C GLU A 153 -9.82 21.80 21.77
N GLU A 154 -9.97 20.49 21.52
CA GLU A 154 -9.79 19.46 22.55
C GLU A 154 -8.35 19.41 23.08
N ALA A 155 -7.35 19.41 22.20
CA ALA A 155 -5.96 19.33 22.60
C ALA A 155 -5.49 20.61 23.33
N SER A 156 -6.04 21.79 23.00
CA SER A 156 -5.71 23.06 23.65
C SER A 156 -6.19 23.15 25.10
N ALA A 157 -7.18 22.32 25.48
CA ALA A 157 -7.62 22.21 26.88
C ALA A 157 -6.53 21.59 27.78
N GLU A 158 -5.66 20.76 27.21
CA GLU A 158 -4.55 20.13 27.94
C GLU A 158 -3.22 20.89 27.79
N VAL A 159 -2.97 21.48 26.60
CA VAL A 159 -1.73 22.20 26.29
C VAL A 159 -2.07 23.65 25.90
N VAL A 160 -1.89 24.56 26.84
CA VAL A 160 -2.23 25.98 26.67
C VAL A 160 -1.48 26.59 25.47
N GLY A 161 -2.25 27.20 24.56
CA GLY A 161 -1.69 27.87 23.38
C GLY A 161 -1.37 26.94 22.21
N LEU A 162 -1.74 25.65 22.32
CA LEU A 162 -1.63 24.71 21.20
C LEU A 162 -2.43 25.22 19.99
N LYS A 163 -1.83 25.10 18.81
CA LYS A 163 -2.44 25.36 17.52
C LYS A 163 -2.13 24.25 16.55
N ILE A 164 -3.09 23.89 15.71
CA ILE A 164 -2.90 23.01 14.56
C ILE A 164 -2.96 23.88 13.31
N PRO A 165 -1.83 24.36 12.77
CA PRO A 165 -1.82 25.26 11.64
C PRO A 165 -2.29 24.56 10.37
N ILE A 166 -3.31 25.09 9.71
CA ILE A 166 -3.80 24.58 8.43
C ILE A 166 -3.21 25.46 7.32
N ASP A 167 -2.65 24.82 6.28
CA ASP A 167 -2.09 25.46 5.08
C ASP A 167 -1.07 26.58 5.36
N LYS A 168 -0.32 26.50 6.48
CA LYS A 168 0.75 27.45 6.79
C LYS A 168 1.90 27.30 5.81
N LYS A 169 2.16 28.32 5.01
CA LYS A 169 3.30 28.37 4.10
C LYS A 169 4.63 28.56 4.80
N GLY A 170 5.67 27.92 4.25
CA GLY A 170 7.03 28.05 4.75
C GLY A 170 7.28 27.30 6.07
N ALA A 171 6.34 26.51 6.54
CA ALA A 171 6.55 25.68 7.72
C ALA A 171 7.68 24.67 7.49
N LYS A 172 8.35 24.24 8.56
CA LYS A 172 9.40 23.22 8.47
C LYS A 172 8.84 21.86 8.07
N ILE A 173 7.69 21.47 8.64
CA ILE A 173 7.09 20.15 8.51
C ILE A 173 5.66 20.26 7.99
N MET A 174 5.33 19.52 6.93
CA MET A 174 3.96 19.18 6.58
C MET A 174 3.64 17.82 7.18
N TYR A 175 2.66 17.76 8.07
CA TYR A 175 2.17 16.52 8.67
C TYR A 175 1.01 15.97 7.86
N THR A 176 1.14 14.73 7.44
CA THR A 176 0.10 13.99 6.73
C THR A 176 -0.39 12.84 7.60
N VAL A 177 -1.61 12.39 7.39
CA VAL A 177 -2.26 11.39 8.22
C VAL A 177 -2.90 10.31 7.35
N ASN A 178 -3.14 9.15 7.93
CA ASN A 178 -4.01 8.15 7.34
C ASN A 178 -5.47 8.63 7.40
N ALA A 179 -6.21 8.56 6.29
CA ALA A 179 -7.61 9.00 6.23
C ALA A 179 -8.56 8.27 7.20
N ARG A 180 -8.12 7.21 7.87
CA ARG A 180 -8.87 6.58 8.97
C ARG A 180 -8.76 7.35 10.27
N GLU A 181 -7.66 8.08 10.49
CA GLU A 181 -7.44 8.82 11.73
C GLU A 181 -8.53 9.87 11.98
N PRO A 182 -8.82 10.81 11.05
CA PRO A 182 -9.87 11.79 11.30
C PRO A 182 -11.25 11.18 11.53
N LYS A 183 -11.47 9.96 11.05
CA LYS A 183 -12.78 9.31 11.10
C LYS A 183 -12.95 8.38 12.30
N PHE A 184 -11.92 7.70 12.74
CA PHE A 184 -11.99 6.65 13.76
C PHE A 184 -11.02 6.83 14.92
N TYR A 185 -9.93 7.58 14.71
CA TYR A 185 -8.83 7.72 15.67
C TYR A 185 -8.32 9.17 15.78
N PRO A 186 -9.21 10.18 15.90
CA PRO A 186 -8.80 11.58 15.92
C PRO A 186 -7.88 11.91 17.10
N GLN A 187 -7.87 11.09 18.14
CA GLN A 187 -6.95 11.20 19.28
C GLN A 187 -5.47 11.12 18.82
N ASP A 188 -5.15 10.35 17.78
CA ASP A 188 -3.79 10.25 17.29
C ASP A 188 -3.30 11.62 16.75
N ILE A 189 -4.18 12.35 16.07
CA ILE A 189 -3.91 13.72 15.60
C ILE A 189 -3.71 14.68 16.78
N MET A 190 -4.54 14.58 17.81
CA MET A 190 -4.43 15.40 19.02
C MET A 190 -3.11 15.16 19.75
N GLU A 191 -2.70 13.89 19.92
CA GLU A 191 -1.47 13.54 20.60
C GLU A 191 -0.23 14.04 19.85
N VAL A 192 -0.21 13.91 18.52
CA VAL A 192 0.87 14.47 17.69
C VAL A 192 0.90 16.00 17.80
N ALA A 193 -0.25 16.66 17.79
CA ALA A 193 -0.34 18.11 17.95
C ALA A 193 0.23 18.57 19.31
N LYS A 194 -0.08 17.84 20.40
CA LYS A 194 0.49 18.11 21.74
C LYS A 194 2.01 17.94 21.73
N ILE A 195 2.52 16.87 21.12
CA ILE A 195 3.96 16.61 21.02
C ILE A 195 4.65 17.76 20.25
N PHE A 196 4.10 18.18 19.12
CA PHE A 196 4.68 19.25 18.30
C PHE A 196 4.61 20.61 19.00
N ALA A 197 3.52 20.89 19.72
CA ALA A 197 3.40 22.11 20.51
C ALA A 197 4.44 22.20 21.64
N VAL A 198 4.63 21.11 22.40
CA VAL A 198 5.61 21.05 23.50
C VAL A 198 7.04 21.08 22.95
N ALA A 199 7.30 20.45 21.81
CA ALA A 199 8.60 20.46 21.15
C ALA A 199 8.91 21.80 20.46
N GLY A 200 7.93 22.69 20.31
CA GLY A 200 8.09 23.96 19.59
C GLY A 200 8.34 23.77 18.09
N GLU A 201 7.77 22.70 17.50
CA GLU A 201 7.94 22.42 16.08
C GLU A 201 7.16 23.41 15.21
N ASP A 202 7.77 23.76 14.08
CA ASP A 202 7.15 24.59 13.04
C ASP A 202 6.53 23.68 11.97
N TRP A 203 5.22 23.51 12.02
CA TRP A 203 4.50 22.55 11.22
C TRP A 203 3.19 23.05 10.66
N THR A 204 2.59 22.25 9.79
CA THR A 204 1.27 22.51 9.19
C THR A 204 0.61 21.20 8.77
N VAL A 205 -0.73 21.19 8.69
CA VAL A 205 -1.50 20.17 8.00
C VAL A 205 -2.11 20.75 6.72
N PRO A 206 -2.15 20.01 5.61
CA PRO A 206 -2.78 20.53 4.39
C PRO A 206 -4.28 20.32 4.41
N SER A 207 -5.07 21.32 3.94
CA SER A 207 -6.53 21.19 3.78
C SER A 207 -6.95 20.53 2.48
N GLU A 208 -6.10 20.59 1.47
CA GLU A 208 -6.34 20.03 0.13
C GLU A 208 -5.75 18.63 -0.04
N LYS A 209 -5.98 18.00 -1.22
CA LYS A 209 -5.41 16.71 -1.59
C LYS A 209 -3.92 16.63 -1.25
N GLY A 210 -3.50 15.47 -0.74
CA GLY A 210 -2.12 15.24 -0.31
C GLY A 210 -1.96 15.13 1.21
N TRP A 211 -3.03 15.28 1.99
CA TRP A 211 -3.03 15.04 3.43
C TRP A 211 -3.16 13.56 3.82
N ASP A 212 -3.82 12.73 2.97
CA ASP A 212 -3.91 11.29 3.16
C ASP A 212 -2.66 10.61 2.59
N ASP A 213 -1.81 10.09 3.47
CA ASP A 213 -0.57 9.40 3.11
C ASP A 213 -0.75 7.91 2.84
N THR A 214 -1.95 7.38 3.06
CA THR A 214 -2.23 5.97 2.87
C THR A 214 -2.19 5.57 1.40
N ASN A 215 -1.34 4.60 1.09
CA ASN A 215 -1.17 4.13 -0.29
C ASN A 215 -1.62 2.68 -0.48
N LEU A 216 -2.94 2.42 -0.36
CA LEU A 216 -3.52 1.10 -0.58
C LEU A 216 -3.40 0.62 -2.05
N ALA A 217 -3.17 1.53 -2.98
CA ALA A 217 -2.88 1.16 -4.37
C ALA A 217 -1.60 0.32 -4.51
N MET A 218 -0.63 0.49 -3.60
CA MET A 218 0.57 -0.36 -3.54
C MET A 218 0.23 -1.82 -3.20
N PHE A 219 -0.78 -2.06 -2.37
CA PHE A 219 -1.18 -3.42 -1.97
C PHE A 219 -1.78 -4.23 -3.12
N ILE A 220 -2.48 -3.57 -4.04
CA ILE A 220 -3.01 -4.20 -5.25
C ILE A 220 -2.09 -4.01 -6.46
N ASN A 221 -0.98 -3.30 -6.27
CA ASN A 221 -0.02 -2.93 -7.31
C ASN A 221 -0.67 -2.19 -8.50
N ASP A 222 -1.60 -1.24 -8.20
CA ASP A 222 -2.04 -0.20 -9.12
C ASP A 222 -0.98 0.92 -9.14
N ALA A 223 0.05 0.72 -9.94
CA ALA A 223 1.21 1.61 -9.97
C ALA A 223 0.85 3.05 -10.38
N ALA A 224 -0.16 3.24 -11.23
CA ALA A 224 -0.59 4.56 -11.66
C ALA A 224 -1.22 5.36 -10.50
N THR A 225 -2.13 4.73 -9.76
CA THR A 225 -2.75 5.38 -8.59
C THR A 225 -1.76 5.52 -7.44
N ALA A 226 -0.91 4.52 -7.20
CA ALA A 226 0.12 4.62 -6.17
C ALA A 226 1.06 5.81 -6.40
N ARG A 227 1.44 6.05 -7.66
CA ARG A 227 2.23 7.21 -8.06
C ARG A 227 1.46 8.52 -7.88
N MET A 228 0.19 8.57 -8.29
CA MET A 228 -0.66 9.75 -8.13
C MET A 228 -0.80 10.17 -6.65
N ILE A 229 -0.90 9.21 -5.73
CA ILE A 229 -0.95 9.49 -4.28
C ILE A 229 0.32 10.24 -3.84
N VAL A 230 1.48 9.70 -4.18
CA VAL A 230 2.78 10.29 -3.84
C VAL A 230 2.93 11.68 -4.50
N GLU A 231 2.57 11.81 -5.78
CA GLU A 231 2.64 13.09 -6.50
C GLU A 231 1.73 14.16 -5.87
N ASN A 232 0.53 13.81 -5.39
CA ASN A 232 -0.34 14.76 -4.70
C ASN A 232 0.31 15.27 -3.40
N THR A 233 0.92 14.37 -2.61
CA THR A 233 1.61 14.75 -1.37
C THR A 233 2.79 15.68 -1.64
N PHE A 234 3.65 15.34 -2.62
CA PHE A 234 4.79 16.20 -2.98
C PHE A 234 4.36 17.54 -3.55
N LYS A 235 3.39 17.55 -4.46
CA LYS A 235 2.84 18.79 -5.02
C LYS A 235 2.32 19.71 -3.91
N ARG A 236 1.61 19.14 -2.92
CA ARG A 236 1.11 19.91 -1.80
C ARG A 236 2.23 20.46 -0.92
N ALA A 237 3.28 19.67 -0.67
CA ALA A 237 4.46 20.11 0.05
C ALA A 237 5.18 21.28 -0.66
N GLU A 238 5.27 21.23 -2.00
CA GLU A 238 5.83 22.31 -2.81
C GLU A 238 4.97 23.58 -2.77
N GLU A 239 3.63 23.45 -2.88
CA GLU A 239 2.68 24.58 -2.81
C GLU A 239 2.72 25.30 -1.45
N LEU A 240 2.95 24.54 -0.37
CA LEU A 240 3.08 25.06 0.99
C LEU A 240 4.54 25.48 1.34
N GLU A 241 5.47 25.26 0.42
CA GLU A 241 6.90 25.65 0.60
C GLU A 241 7.53 25.02 1.85
N VAL A 242 7.11 23.80 2.21
CA VAL A 242 7.63 23.11 3.40
C VAL A 242 8.95 22.41 3.10
N LYS A 243 9.75 22.16 4.15
CA LYS A 243 11.08 21.52 4.01
C LYS A 243 11.04 20.02 4.15
N GLN A 244 10.07 19.48 4.86
CA GLN A 244 9.95 18.07 5.23
C GLN A 244 8.49 17.66 5.22
N VAL A 245 8.24 16.38 4.95
CA VAL A 245 6.94 15.74 5.12
C VAL A 245 7.07 14.68 6.20
N ALA A 246 6.22 14.75 7.22
CA ALA A 246 6.07 13.70 8.22
C ALA A 246 4.83 12.88 7.91
N ILE A 247 5.00 11.57 7.77
CA ILE A 247 3.94 10.61 7.42
C ILE A 247 3.67 9.67 8.59
N THR A 248 2.44 9.19 8.70
CA THR A 248 2.01 8.24 9.76
C THR A 248 2.12 6.77 9.34
N GLU A 249 2.13 6.46 8.04
CA GLU A 249 2.26 5.07 7.52
C GLU A 249 3.43 4.90 6.57
#